data_ff01f7d25ff278cd0b972bee8395662f
#
_entry.id   ff01f7d25ff278cd0b972bee8395662f
#
_cell.length_a   1.000
_cell.length_b   1.000
_cell.length_c   1.000
_cell.angle_alpha   90.00
_cell.angle_beta   90.00
_cell.angle_gamma   90.00
#
_symmetry.space_group_name_H-M   'P 1'
#
loop_
_entity.id
_entity.type
_entity.pdbx_description
1 polymer ?
#
loop_
_entity_poly.entity_id
_entity_poly.type
_entity_poly.pdbx_seq_one_letter_code
_entity_poly.pdbx_strand_id
1 'polypeptide(L)'
;RLVGSEMCIRDRHRTCYEVVSENGLFQCELTGNMMYGKSDAELPCTGDWVLFQPFDENKGIIVYMLPRERTLYRKKSGTVADKQAIASYVDKAFIVQSLDDNFNVRRVERFMVQVLEENIKPVLVLNKSDLDFDRQSVEEQINHISNQIPVFFTSIHQPQTILRLRESISEGETVVFVGSSGVGKSSLVNALCEKSVLLTSDISLSTGKGRHTSTRREMVLMNDSGVLIDTPGVREFGLVIDNPDSLAEVLEISDYAESCRFKDCKHINEPGCAVLEAVNSGVLDYKVYASYLKLRREAWHFSASEHEKRKKEKSFTKLVEEVKNRKANR
;
A
#
# COMPACT_ATOMS: atom_id res chain seq x y z
N ARG A 1 32.71 -1.84 -8.05
CA ARG A 1 32.33 -3.22 -8.43
C ARG A 1 32.62 -4.10 -7.24
N LEU A 2 31.62 -4.41 -6.42
CA LEU A 2 31.70 -5.51 -5.50
C LEU A 2 31.68 -6.78 -6.35
N VAL A 3 32.77 -7.54 -6.31
CA VAL A 3 32.89 -8.87 -6.90
C VAL A 3 32.13 -9.81 -6.00
N GLY A 4 30.85 -9.93 -6.24
CA GLY A 4 29.93 -10.84 -5.59
C GLY A 4 28.58 -10.62 -6.26
N SER A 5 28.06 -11.66 -6.88
CA SER A 5 26.82 -11.65 -7.63
C SER A 5 25.73 -10.84 -6.89
N GLU A 6 25.09 -9.93 -7.58
CA GLU A 6 23.92 -9.19 -7.13
C GLU A 6 22.84 -10.21 -6.76
N MET A 7 22.35 -10.14 -5.51
CA MET A 7 21.52 -11.19 -4.92
C MET A 7 20.29 -10.57 -4.30
N CYS A 8 19.12 -11.00 -4.77
CA CYS A 8 17.86 -10.44 -4.34
C CYS A 8 17.04 -11.45 -3.52
N ILE A 9 16.40 -11.00 -2.46
CA ILE A 9 15.47 -11.82 -1.67
C ILE A 9 14.19 -12.00 -2.48
N ARG A 10 13.92 -13.26 -2.87
CA ARG A 10 12.70 -13.66 -3.57
C ARG A 10 11.52 -13.86 -2.62
N ASP A 11 11.76 -14.52 -1.49
CA ASP A 11 10.73 -14.84 -0.50
C ASP A 11 11.31 -14.86 0.92
N ARG A 12 10.44 -14.65 1.92
CA ARG A 12 10.78 -14.70 3.35
C ARG A 12 9.89 -15.69 4.09
N HIS A 13 10.51 -16.70 4.69
CA HIS A 13 9.87 -17.66 5.56
C HIS A 13 10.38 -17.55 6.99
N ARG A 14 9.64 -16.92 7.89
CA ARG A 14 10.02 -16.75 9.32
C ARG A 14 11.48 -16.34 9.50
N THR A 15 12.39 -17.31 9.55
CA THR A 15 13.85 -17.14 9.73
C THR A 15 14.66 -17.54 8.50
N CYS A 16 14.03 -18.10 7.46
CA CYS A 16 14.68 -18.53 6.23
C CYS A 16 14.30 -17.60 5.07
N TYR A 17 15.25 -17.28 4.24
CA TYR A 17 15.13 -16.38 3.09
C TYR A 17 15.52 -17.12 1.82
N GLU A 18 14.69 -17.02 0.80
CA GLU A 18 15.02 -17.52 -0.52
C GLU A 18 15.72 -16.40 -1.29
N VAL A 19 16.97 -16.61 -1.68
CA VAL A 19 17.81 -15.63 -2.34
C VAL A 19 18.12 -16.10 -3.74
N VAL A 20 17.82 -15.26 -4.75
CA VAL A 20 18.16 -15.50 -6.16
C VAL A 20 19.51 -14.85 -6.45
N SER A 21 20.39 -15.61 -7.09
CA SER A 21 21.68 -15.15 -7.58
C SER A 21 21.96 -15.66 -8.99
N GLU A 22 23.04 -15.21 -9.62
CA GLU A 22 23.51 -15.76 -10.90
C GLU A 22 23.79 -17.27 -10.84
N ASN A 23 24.17 -17.78 -9.65
CA ASN A 23 24.48 -19.20 -9.42
C ASN A 23 23.26 -20.04 -9.05
N GLY A 24 22.04 -19.44 -9.05
CA GLY A 24 20.79 -20.12 -8.77
C GLY A 24 20.12 -19.64 -7.48
N LEU A 25 19.29 -20.51 -6.92
CA LEU A 25 18.45 -20.25 -5.76
C LEU A 25 19.07 -20.83 -4.48
N PHE A 26 19.19 -19.98 -3.46
CA PHE A 26 19.76 -20.34 -2.17
C PHE A 26 18.76 -20.15 -1.04
N GLN A 27 18.77 -21.10 -0.10
CA GLN A 27 18.06 -20.96 1.18
C GLN A 27 19.02 -20.35 2.20
N CYS A 28 18.76 -19.11 2.62
CA CYS A 28 19.65 -18.35 3.46
C CYS A 28 19.04 -18.08 4.83
N GLU A 29 19.89 -18.01 5.85
CA GLU A 29 19.56 -17.58 7.19
C GLU A 29 20.28 -16.28 7.53
N LEU A 30 19.79 -15.55 8.55
CA LEU A 30 20.46 -14.35 9.07
C LEU A 30 21.51 -14.74 10.10
N THR A 31 22.57 -13.93 10.20
CA THR A 31 23.45 -14.00 11.37
C THR A 31 22.70 -13.58 12.65
N GLY A 32 23.13 -14.06 13.80
CA GLY A 32 22.55 -13.66 15.09
C GLY A 32 22.57 -12.14 15.28
N ASN A 33 23.64 -11.46 14.86
CA ASN A 33 23.77 -10.00 14.94
C ASN A 33 22.76 -9.26 14.05
N MET A 34 22.34 -9.82 12.93
CA MET A 34 21.31 -9.23 12.05
C MET A 34 19.89 -9.43 12.60
N MET A 35 19.69 -10.39 13.48
CA MET A 35 18.38 -10.66 14.11
C MET A 35 18.21 -9.92 15.43
N TYR A 36 19.28 -9.82 16.22
CA TYR A 36 19.19 -9.33 17.58
C TYR A 36 18.85 -7.82 17.63
N GLY A 37 17.79 -7.49 18.37
CA GLY A 37 17.37 -6.09 18.58
C GLY A 37 16.76 -5.40 17.36
N LYS A 38 16.56 -6.09 16.24
CA LYS A 38 15.98 -5.53 15.02
C LYS A 38 14.45 -5.59 15.04
N SER A 39 13.84 -4.50 14.61
CA SER A 39 12.40 -4.43 14.35
C SER A 39 12.05 -5.16 13.04
N ASP A 40 10.77 -5.53 12.85
CA ASP A 40 10.30 -6.14 11.59
C ASP A 40 10.49 -5.23 10.36
N ALA A 41 10.62 -3.92 10.58
CA ALA A 41 10.94 -2.97 9.51
C ALA A 41 12.40 -3.05 9.05
N GLU A 42 13.30 -3.45 9.94
CA GLU A 42 14.74 -3.55 9.68
C GLU A 42 15.17 -4.94 9.18
N LEU A 43 14.33 -5.97 9.39
CA LEU A 43 14.62 -7.31 8.89
C LEU A 43 14.43 -7.37 7.37
N PRO A 44 15.22 -8.22 6.67
CA PRO A 44 15.12 -8.33 5.22
C PRO A 44 13.71 -8.70 4.74
N CYS A 45 13.32 -8.16 3.59
CA CYS A 45 12.04 -8.44 2.93
C CYS A 45 12.24 -8.75 1.44
N THR A 46 11.19 -9.14 0.76
CA THR A 46 11.20 -9.40 -0.68
C THR A 46 11.67 -8.16 -1.45
N GLY A 47 12.59 -8.32 -2.37
CA GLY A 47 13.20 -7.25 -3.15
C GLY A 47 14.50 -6.70 -2.57
N ASP A 48 14.85 -6.99 -1.31
CA ASP A 48 16.12 -6.53 -0.72
C ASP A 48 17.33 -7.16 -1.41
N TRP A 49 18.32 -6.34 -1.65
CA TRP A 49 19.63 -6.76 -2.12
C TRP A 49 20.51 -7.11 -0.92
N VAL A 50 21.13 -8.28 -0.97
CA VAL A 50 21.91 -8.82 0.15
C VAL A 50 23.24 -9.38 -0.32
N LEU A 51 24.22 -9.38 0.60
CA LEU A 51 25.42 -10.19 0.46
C LEU A 51 25.25 -11.41 1.34
N PHE A 52 25.47 -12.60 0.78
CA PHE A 52 25.45 -13.84 1.54
C PHE A 52 26.72 -14.65 1.31
N GLN A 53 27.05 -15.48 2.27
CA GLN A 53 28.16 -16.43 2.19
C GLN A 53 27.55 -17.83 2.02
N PRO A 54 27.76 -18.50 0.87
CA PRO A 54 27.34 -19.88 0.70
C PRO A 54 28.19 -20.80 1.58
N PHE A 55 27.59 -21.83 2.14
CA PHE A 55 28.27 -22.85 2.94
C PHE A 55 27.92 -24.28 2.58
N ASP A 56 26.90 -24.47 1.73
CA ASP A 56 26.44 -25.74 1.18
C ASP A 56 25.89 -25.51 -0.23
N GLU A 57 25.59 -26.57 -0.99
CA GLU A 57 25.18 -26.47 -2.41
C GLU A 57 24.09 -25.44 -2.66
N ASN A 58 23.07 -25.35 -1.79
CA ASN A 58 21.95 -24.43 -1.94
C ASN A 58 21.65 -23.66 -0.62
N LYS A 59 22.63 -23.51 0.27
CA LYS A 59 22.45 -22.79 1.53
C LYS A 59 23.46 -21.69 1.71
N GLY A 60 23.09 -20.67 2.47
CA GLY A 60 23.94 -19.53 2.75
C GLY A 60 23.53 -18.77 4.02
N ILE A 61 24.40 -17.88 4.42
CA ILE A 61 24.19 -16.96 5.53
C ILE A 61 24.23 -15.55 4.98
N ILE A 62 23.15 -14.77 5.17
CA ILE A 62 23.11 -13.35 4.84
C ILE A 62 24.00 -12.62 5.85
N VAL A 63 25.01 -11.93 5.33
CA VAL A 63 26.01 -11.20 6.15
C VAL A 63 25.81 -9.70 6.08
N TYR A 64 25.17 -9.19 5.04
CA TYR A 64 24.92 -7.75 4.87
C TYR A 64 23.67 -7.53 4.02
N MET A 65 22.93 -6.46 4.30
CA MET A 65 21.80 -5.96 3.51
C MET A 65 22.16 -4.57 2.99
N LEU A 66 21.98 -4.35 1.69
CA LEU A 66 22.21 -3.05 1.07
C LEU A 66 21.18 -2.03 1.57
N PRO A 67 21.51 -0.73 1.58
CA PRO A 67 20.55 0.33 1.92
C PRO A 67 19.31 0.25 1.06
N ARG A 68 18.15 0.31 1.67
CA ARG A 68 16.86 0.24 0.97
C ARG A 68 16.52 1.54 0.27
N GLU A 69 15.81 1.38 -0.84
CA GLU A 69 15.15 2.46 -1.56
C GLU A 69 13.70 2.05 -1.84
N ARG A 70 12.77 3.03 -1.86
CA ARG A 70 11.36 2.85 -2.24
C ARG A 70 10.76 1.57 -1.64
N THR A 71 10.66 1.56 -0.31
CA THR A 71 10.22 0.38 0.43
C THR A 71 8.77 0.52 0.86
N LEU A 72 7.94 -0.41 0.45
CA LEU A 72 6.56 -0.48 0.89
C LEU A 72 6.46 -1.10 2.29
N TYR A 73 5.84 -0.38 3.23
CA TYR A 73 5.62 -0.84 4.60
C TYR A 73 4.15 -1.12 4.87
N ARG A 74 3.88 -1.93 5.86
CA ARG A 74 2.55 -2.07 6.45
C ARG A 74 2.63 -1.97 7.96
N LYS A 75 1.52 -1.61 8.59
CA LYS A 75 1.38 -1.69 10.03
C LYS A 75 1.27 -3.15 10.48
N LYS A 76 1.98 -3.50 11.56
CA LYS A 76 1.83 -4.79 12.23
C LYS A 76 0.55 -4.80 13.07
N SER A 77 -0.25 -5.86 12.97
CA SER A 77 -1.46 -6.01 13.78
C SER A 77 -1.10 -6.11 15.26
N GLY A 78 -1.75 -5.32 16.13
CA GLY A 78 -1.65 -5.42 17.59
C GLY A 78 -0.70 -4.46 18.29
N THR A 79 0.16 -3.74 17.60
CA THR A 79 1.09 -2.76 18.19
C THR A 79 0.92 -1.36 17.59
N VAL A 80 1.15 -0.35 18.42
CA VAL A 80 0.81 1.04 18.06
C VAL A 80 1.78 1.64 17.05
N ALA A 81 3.00 1.16 16.95
CA ALA A 81 4.06 1.82 16.19
C ALA A 81 4.92 0.91 15.29
N ASP A 82 4.69 -0.41 15.26
CA ASP A 82 5.55 -1.30 14.50
C ASP A 82 5.17 -1.34 13.02
N LYS A 83 6.13 -0.95 12.18
CA LYS A 83 6.10 -1.13 10.74
C LYS A 83 6.71 -2.47 10.35
N GLN A 84 6.20 -3.09 9.32
CA GLN A 84 6.80 -4.25 8.67
C GLN A 84 7.11 -3.92 7.22
N ALA A 85 8.34 -4.10 6.78
CA ALA A 85 8.70 -4.02 5.37
C ALA A 85 8.04 -5.16 4.59
N ILE A 86 7.44 -4.82 3.46
CA ILE A 86 6.73 -5.76 2.58
C ILE A 86 7.58 -6.07 1.36
N ALA A 87 7.98 -5.03 0.64
CA ALA A 87 8.79 -5.10 -0.55
C ALA A 87 9.68 -3.87 -0.64
N SER A 88 10.89 -4.02 -1.15
CA SER A 88 11.85 -2.94 -1.36
C SER A 88 12.25 -2.82 -2.84
N TYR A 89 12.90 -1.70 -3.18
CA TYR A 89 13.28 -1.34 -4.56
C TYR A 89 12.09 -1.35 -5.52
N VAL A 90 10.92 -0.94 -5.03
CA VAL A 90 9.68 -0.91 -5.80
C VAL A 90 9.62 0.36 -6.64
N ASP A 91 9.43 0.23 -7.95
CA ASP A 91 9.27 1.38 -8.86
C ASP A 91 7.82 1.78 -9.03
N LYS A 92 6.92 0.81 -9.14
CA LYS A 92 5.49 1.01 -9.31
C LYS A 92 4.66 0.16 -8.35
N ALA A 93 3.53 0.70 -7.91
CA ALA A 93 2.53 -0.06 -7.18
C ALA A 93 1.22 -0.11 -7.98
N PHE A 94 0.81 -1.31 -8.37
CA PHE A 94 -0.50 -1.54 -8.96
C PHE A 94 -1.54 -1.67 -7.84
N ILE A 95 -2.33 -0.61 -7.68
CA ILE A 95 -3.42 -0.54 -6.72
C ILE A 95 -4.63 -1.22 -7.34
N VAL A 96 -4.86 -2.49 -7.00
CA VAL A 96 -5.89 -3.32 -7.62
C VAL A 96 -7.20 -3.22 -6.84
N GLN A 97 -8.26 -2.85 -7.54
CA GLN A 97 -9.65 -2.92 -7.07
C GLN A 97 -10.47 -3.74 -8.06
N SER A 98 -11.46 -4.49 -7.56
CA SER A 98 -12.43 -5.19 -8.44
C SER A 98 -13.66 -4.32 -8.64
N LEU A 99 -14.20 -4.36 -9.87
CA LEU A 99 -15.45 -3.68 -10.26
C LEU A 99 -16.68 -4.54 -9.91
N ASP A 100 -16.71 -5.00 -8.67
CA ASP A 100 -17.83 -5.69 -8.05
C ASP A 100 -18.27 -4.91 -6.80
N ASP A 101 -19.16 -5.46 -5.99
CA ASP A 101 -19.66 -4.85 -4.74
C ASP A 101 -18.55 -4.46 -3.75
N ASN A 102 -17.30 -4.90 -4.01
CA ASN A 102 -16.13 -4.58 -3.20
C ASN A 102 -15.38 -3.31 -3.66
N PHE A 103 -15.85 -2.63 -4.72
CA PHE A 103 -15.24 -1.39 -5.18
C PHE A 103 -15.36 -0.30 -4.11
N ASN A 104 -14.23 0.38 -3.81
CA ASN A 104 -14.20 1.42 -2.79
C ASN A 104 -13.08 2.44 -3.07
N VAL A 105 -13.45 3.62 -3.56
CA VAL A 105 -12.53 4.71 -3.90
C VAL A 105 -11.68 5.16 -2.71
N ARG A 106 -12.22 5.20 -1.49
CA ARG A 106 -11.46 5.58 -0.28
C ARG A 106 -10.34 4.60 0.05
N ARG A 107 -10.49 3.34 -0.37
CA ARG A 107 -9.42 2.35 -0.25
C ARG A 107 -8.31 2.64 -1.26
N VAL A 108 -8.66 3.09 -2.46
CA VAL A 108 -7.68 3.54 -3.48
C VAL A 108 -6.89 4.73 -2.94
N GLU A 109 -7.56 5.77 -2.46
CA GLU A 109 -6.94 6.97 -1.88
C GLU A 109 -5.93 6.61 -0.77
N ARG A 110 -6.33 5.68 0.11
CA ARG A 110 -5.46 5.18 1.19
C ARG A 110 -4.19 4.50 0.66
N PHE A 111 -4.31 3.65 -0.35
CA PHE A 111 -3.15 3.02 -0.96
C PHE A 111 -2.27 4.04 -1.70
N MET A 112 -2.87 5.02 -2.39
CA MET A 112 -2.13 6.07 -3.07
C MET A 112 -1.24 6.85 -2.12
N VAL A 113 -1.82 7.35 -1.01
CA VAL A 113 -1.05 8.09 -0.01
C VAL A 113 0.16 7.30 0.47
N GLN A 114 -0.05 6.04 0.83
CA GLN A 114 1.01 5.19 1.35
C GLN A 114 2.10 4.89 0.31
N VAL A 115 1.72 4.71 -0.94
CA VAL A 115 2.64 4.43 -2.04
C VAL A 115 3.46 5.68 -2.39
N LEU A 116 2.82 6.84 -2.44
CA LEU A 116 3.48 8.11 -2.76
C LEU A 116 4.43 8.56 -1.65
N GLU A 117 4.09 8.31 -0.38
CA GLU A 117 4.97 8.62 0.76
C GLU A 117 6.32 7.92 0.68
N GLU A 118 6.35 6.73 0.09
CA GLU A 118 7.56 5.94 -0.13
C GLU A 118 8.24 6.20 -1.50
N ASN A 119 7.83 7.26 -2.20
CA ASN A 119 8.31 7.62 -3.54
C ASN A 119 8.11 6.51 -4.59
N ILE A 120 7.06 5.71 -4.45
CA ILE A 120 6.66 4.66 -5.38
C ILE A 120 5.58 5.23 -6.30
N LYS A 121 5.65 4.96 -7.62
CA LYS A 121 4.67 5.43 -8.60
C LYS A 121 3.38 4.63 -8.51
N PRO A 122 2.22 5.23 -8.15
CA PRO A 122 0.95 4.52 -8.14
C PRO A 122 0.37 4.36 -9.54
N VAL A 123 -0.29 3.23 -9.77
CA VAL A 123 -1.12 2.95 -10.95
C VAL A 123 -2.41 2.29 -10.46
N LEU A 124 -3.55 2.82 -10.84
CA LEU A 124 -4.85 2.24 -10.49
C LEU A 124 -5.24 1.15 -11.49
N VAL A 125 -5.51 -0.05 -11.00
CA VAL A 125 -5.95 -1.20 -11.80
C VAL A 125 -7.35 -1.61 -11.38
N LEU A 126 -8.34 -1.29 -12.22
CA LEU A 126 -9.74 -1.64 -12.05
C LEU A 126 -10.01 -2.98 -12.73
N ASN A 127 -9.91 -4.05 -11.92
CA ASN A 127 -9.99 -5.42 -12.41
C ASN A 127 -11.43 -5.94 -12.45
N LYS A 128 -11.66 -7.05 -13.17
CA LYS A 128 -12.96 -7.65 -13.45
C LYS A 128 -13.87 -6.71 -14.25
N SER A 129 -13.30 -5.98 -15.21
CA SER A 129 -14.03 -5.06 -16.08
C SER A 129 -14.98 -5.74 -17.08
N ASP A 130 -15.01 -7.07 -17.07
CA ASP A 130 -15.98 -7.91 -17.77
C ASP A 130 -17.31 -8.06 -17.03
N LEU A 131 -17.35 -7.72 -15.75
CA LEU A 131 -18.60 -7.71 -14.98
C LEU A 131 -19.51 -6.54 -15.40
N ASP A 132 -20.80 -6.69 -15.12
CA ASP A 132 -21.76 -5.59 -15.27
C ASP A 132 -21.57 -4.58 -14.13
N PHE A 133 -21.21 -3.35 -14.47
CA PHE A 133 -21.01 -2.25 -13.53
C PHE A 133 -21.36 -0.90 -14.17
N ASP A 134 -21.75 0.06 -13.36
CA ASP A 134 -22.01 1.42 -13.82
C ASP A 134 -20.67 2.15 -14.04
N ARG A 135 -20.24 2.13 -15.31
CA ARG A 135 -18.97 2.73 -15.73
C ARG A 135 -18.92 4.23 -15.45
N GLN A 136 -20.01 4.96 -15.73
CA GLN A 136 -20.05 6.40 -15.51
C GLN A 136 -19.91 6.72 -14.02
N SER A 137 -20.62 6.02 -13.15
CA SER A 137 -20.52 6.20 -11.71
C SER A 137 -19.10 5.92 -11.18
N VAL A 138 -18.42 4.89 -11.71
CA VAL A 138 -17.01 4.61 -11.33
C VAL A 138 -16.08 5.71 -11.79
N GLU A 139 -16.19 6.14 -13.06
CA GLU A 139 -15.35 7.21 -13.61
C GLU A 139 -15.54 8.53 -12.86
N GLU A 140 -16.77 8.90 -12.49
CA GLU A 140 -17.05 10.06 -11.65
C GLU A 140 -16.40 9.95 -10.26
N GLN A 141 -16.46 8.77 -9.63
CA GLN A 141 -15.87 8.55 -8.31
C GLN A 141 -14.34 8.63 -8.30
N ILE A 142 -13.69 8.23 -9.40
CA ILE A 142 -12.22 8.24 -9.51
C ILE A 142 -11.67 9.46 -10.26
N ASN A 143 -12.50 10.40 -10.66
CA ASN A 143 -12.08 11.52 -11.50
C ASN A 143 -10.88 12.28 -10.92
N HIS A 144 -10.91 12.61 -9.63
CA HIS A 144 -9.80 13.27 -8.93
C HIS A 144 -8.52 12.42 -8.87
N ILE A 145 -8.65 11.08 -8.95
CA ILE A 145 -7.53 10.13 -8.97
C ILE A 145 -6.98 9.98 -10.40
N SER A 146 -7.87 9.82 -11.39
CA SER A 146 -7.49 9.56 -12.78
C SER A 146 -6.75 10.74 -13.43
N ASN A 147 -6.90 11.94 -12.89
CA ASN A 147 -6.14 13.13 -13.32
C ASN A 147 -4.67 13.10 -12.83
N GLN A 148 -4.38 12.33 -11.79
CA GLN A 148 -3.06 12.30 -11.15
C GLN A 148 -2.24 11.06 -11.54
N ILE A 149 -2.89 9.91 -11.77
CA ILE A 149 -2.23 8.62 -11.99
C ILE A 149 -2.85 7.85 -13.16
N PRO A 150 -2.08 6.97 -13.82
CA PRO A 150 -2.62 6.08 -14.85
C PRO A 150 -3.70 5.15 -14.29
N VAL A 151 -4.77 4.94 -15.07
CA VAL A 151 -5.88 4.04 -14.73
C VAL A 151 -6.06 3.00 -15.83
N PHE A 152 -6.09 1.72 -15.45
CA PHE A 152 -6.31 0.59 -16.35
C PHE A 152 -7.56 -0.18 -15.94
N PHE A 153 -8.47 -0.37 -16.88
CA PHE A 153 -9.57 -1.33 -16.76
C PHE A 153 -9.09 -2.68 -17.29
N THR A 154 -9.13 -3.72 -16.47
CA THR A 154 -8.54 -5.02 -16.79
C THR A 154 -9.51 -6.17 -16.52
N SER A 155 -9.39 -7.23 -17.33
CA SER A 155 -10.03 -8.52 -17.07
C SER A 155 -9.14 -9.64 -17.61
N ILE A 156 -8.97 -10.72 -16.84
CA ILE A 156 -8.30 -11.94 -17.32
C ILE A 156 -9.07 -12.61 -18.46
N HIS A 157 -10.34 -12.31 -18.63
CA HIS A 157 -11.19 -12.78 -19.75
C HIS A 157 -11.06 -11.90 -21.00
N GLN A 158 -10.33 -10.79 -20.92
CA GLN A 158 -10.10 -9.84 -22.01
C GLN A 158 -8.58 -9.63 -22.23
N PRO A 159 -7.91 -10.50 -22.99
CA PRO A 159 -6.43 -10.49 -23.13
C PRO A 159 -5.82 -9.15 -23.54
N GLN A 160 -6.53 -8.36 -24.34
CA GLN A 160 -6.07 -7.03 -24.78
C GLN A 160 -5.88 -6.05 -23.62
N THR A 161 -6.68 -6.19 -22.55
CA THR A 161 -6.56 -5.34 -21.37
C THR A 161 -5.32 -5.70 -20.53
N ILE A 162 -4.99 -6.99 -20.49
CA ILE A 162 -3.77 -7.51 -19.83
C ILE A 162 -2.52 -7.08 -20.61
N LEU A 163 -2.58 -7.13 -21.93
CA LEU A 163 -1.45 -6.70 -22.78
C LEU A 163 -1.12 -5.22 -22.54
N ARG A 164 -2.13 -4.33 -22.52
CA ARG A 164 -1.93 -2.90 -22.22
C ARG A 164 -1.32 -2.68 -20.83
N LEU A 165 -1.77 -3.45 -19.83
CA LEU A 165 -1.20 -3.38 -18.49
C LEU A 165 0.27 -3.84 -18.48
N ARG A 166 0.60 -4.90 -19.23
CA ARG A 166 1.97 -5.42 -19.41
C ARG A 166 2.88 -4.37 -20.06
N GLU A 167 2.42 -3.71 -21.13
CA GLU A 167 3.14 -2.65 -21.82
C GLU A 167 3.47 -1.44 -20.95
N SER A 168 2.74 -1.25 -19.85
CA SER A 168 3.03 -0.20 -18.86
C SER A 168 4.22 -0.52 -17.95
N ILE A 169 4.73 -1.74 -17.98
CA ILE A 169 5.87 -2.21 -17.17
C ILE A 169 7.12 -2.18 -18.06
N SER A 170 8.08 -1.36 -17.70
CA SER A 170 9.36 -1.27 -18.43
C SER A 170 10.32 -2.38 -18.00
N GLU A 171 11.31 -2.65 -18.85
CA GLU A 171 12.39 -3.58 -18.51
C GLU A 171 13.12 -3.15 -17.24
N GLY A 172 13.36 -4.10 -16.33
CA GLY A 172 14.02 -3.85 -15.05
C GLY A 172 13.16 -3.17 -13.98
N GLU A 173 11.92 -2.75 -14.28
CA GLU A 173 11.04 -2.18 -13.25
C GLU A 173 10.50 -3.25 -12.29
N THR A 174 10.47 -2.91 -11.01
CA THR A 174 9.84 -3.74 -9.97
C THR A 174 8.45 -3.21 -9.67
N VAL A 175 7.45 -4.06 -9.86
CA VAL A 175 6.03 -3.73 -9.66
C VAL A 175 5.45 -4.55 -8.53
N VAL A 176 4.88 -3.88 -7.52
CA VAL A 176 4.16 -4.53 -6.42
C VAL A 176 2.65 -4.46 -6.63
N PHE A 177 1.94 -5.55 -6.33
CA PHE A 177 0.48 -5.59 -6.37
C PHE A 177 -0.09 -5.37 -4.96
N VAL A 178 -0.86 -4.30 -4.79
CA VAL A 178 -1.55 -3.97 -3.54
C VAL A 178 -3.06 -3.94 -3.75
N GLY A 179 -3.84 -4.29 -2.75
CA GLY A 179 -5.29 -4.34 -2.82
C GLY A 179 -5.88 -5.41 -1.91
N SER A 180 -7.19 -5.36 -1.70
CA SER A 180 -7.90 -6.31 -0.81
C SER A 180 -7.83 -7.76 -1.31
N SER A 181 -8.22 -8.67 -0.44
CA SER A 181 -8.38 -10.08 -0.83
C SER A 181 -9.54 -10.22 -1.83
N GLY A 182 -9.37 -11.08 -2.84
CA GLY A 182 -10.43 -11.39 -3.82
C GLY A 182 -10.53 -10.41 -4.99
N VAL A 183 -9.74 -9.32 -5.04
CA VAL A 183 -9.74 -8.38 -6.18
C VAL A 183 -9.03 -8.93 -7.43
N GLY A 184 -8.37 -10.09 -7.35
CA GLY A 184 -7.76 -10.77 -8.48
C GLY A 184 -6.26 -10.49 -8.69
N LYS A 185 -5.50 -10.05 -7.67
CA LYS A 185 -4.06 -9.77 -7.78
C LYS A 185 -3.27 -10.95 -8.34
N SER A 186 -3.34 -12.12 -7.71
CA SER A 186 -2.60 -13.31 -8.15
C SER A 186 -3.04 -13.79 -9.55
N SER A 187 -4.31 -13.62 -9.90
CA SER A 187 -4.80 -13.92 -11.26
C SER A 187 -4.21 -12.96 -12.30
N LEU A 188 -4.09 -11.67 -11.97
CA LEU A 188 -3.43 -10.68 -12.83
C LEU A 188 -1.93 -10.98 -12.99
N VAL A 189 -1.23 -11.33 -11.90
CA VAL A 189 0.20 -11.72 -11.96
C VAL A 189 0.36 -12.92 -12.88
N ASN A 190 -0.46 -13.97 -12.74
CA ASN A 190 -0.42 -15.14 -13.61
C ASN A 190 -0.69 -14.78 -15.09
N ALA A 191 -1.66 -13.91 -15.34
CA ALA A 191 -2.00 -13.48 -16.70
C ALA A 191 -0.86 -12.65 -17.34
N LEU A 192 -0.20 -11.78 -16.56
CA LEU A 192 0.96 -11.00 -17.03
C LEU A 192 2.18 -11.86 -17.31
N CYS A 193 2.38 -12.95 -16.54
CA CYS A 193 3.49 -13.87 -16.74
C CYS A 193 3.23 -14.96 -17.80
N GLU A 194 2.00 -15.00 -18.35
CA GLU A 194 1.56 -16.05 -19.31
C GLU A 194 1.75 -17.49 -18.77
N LYS A 195 1.81 -17.64 -17.45
CA LYS A 195 2.05 -18.91 -16.74
C LYS A 195 1.30 -18.94 -15.42
N SER A 196 0.88 -20.12 -14.99
CA SER A 196 0.36 -20.33 -13.64
C SER A 196 1.52 -20.38 -12.65
N VAL A 197 2.07 -19.23 -12.30
CA VAL A 197 3.19 -19.12 -11.35
C VAL A 197 2.68 -19.11 -9.92
N LEU A 198 1.51 -18.48 -9.67
CA LEU A 198 0.89 -18.36 -8.37
C LEU A 198 -0.36 -19.24 -8.24
N LEU A 199 -0.59 -19.79 -7.06
CA LEU A 199 -1.81 -20.51 -6.75
C LEU A 199 -2.99 -19.53 -6.63
N THR A 200 -4.00 -19.70 -7.48
CA THR A 200 -5.26 -18.96 -7.40
C THR A 200 -6.34 -19.84 -6.76
N SER A 201 -7.16 -19.26 -5.88
CA SER A 201 -8.32 -19.96 -5.34
C SER A 201 -9.58 -19.44 -5.99
N ASP A 202 -10.45 -20.35 -6.44
CA ASP A 202 -11.82 -20.01 -6.79
C ASP A 202 -12.55 -19.46 -5.56
N ILE A 203 -13.29 -18.36 -5.75
CA ILE A 203 -14.13 -17.81 -4.69
C ILE A 203 -15.22 -18.83 -4.39
N SER A 204 -15.23 -19.38 -3.18
CA SER A 204 -16.28 -20.30 -2.78
C SER A 204 -17.61 -19.54 -2.74
N LEU A 205 -18.55 -19.92 -3.60
CA LEU A 205 -19.90 -19.35 -3.74
C LEU A 205 -20.74 -19.44 -2.45
N SER A 206 -20.32 -20.25 -1.46
CA SER A 206 -21.14 -20.54 -0.27
C SER A 206 -20.89 -19.63 0.93
N THR A 207 -19.78 -18.88 1.01
CA THR A 207 -19.48 -18.09 2.21
C THR A 207 -18.94 -16.68 1.95
N GLY A 208 -18.68 -16.29 0.71
CA GLY A 208 -18.09 -14.99 0.37
C GLY A 208 -16.67 -14.75 0.95
N LYS A 209 -16.13 -15.74 1.67
CA LYS A 209 -14.77 -15.68 2.24
C LYS A 209 -13.88 -16.62 1.46
N GLY A 210 -13.06 -16.07 0.57
CA GLY A 210 -12.02 -16.82 -0.11
C GLY A 210 -11.11 -17.52 0.92
N ARG A 211 -10.98 -18.84 0.79
CA ARG A 211 -10.02 -19.62 1.58
C ARG A 211 -8.63 -19.18 1.12
N HIS A 212 -7.83 -18.58 2.02
CA HIS A 212 -6.49 -18.08 1.70
C HIS A 212 -5.60 -19.22 1.21
N THR A 213 -5.24 -19.18 -0.06
CA THR A 213 -4.33 -20.15 -0.66
C THR A 213 -2.90 -19.64 -0.73
N SER A 214 -2.68 -18.33 -0.77
CA SER A 214 -1.34 -17.74 -0.77
C SER A 214 -1.08 -16.95 0.51
N THR A 215 -0.19 -17.45 1.35
CA THR A 215 0.33 -16.74 2.53
C THR A 215 1.75 -16.21 2.28
N ARG A 216 2.31 -16.47 1.10
CA ARG A 216 3.67 -16.15 0.70
C ARG A 216 3.69 -14.90 -0.17
N ARG A 217 4.68 -14.06 0.04
CA ARG A 217 5.05 -12.98 -0.89
C ARG A 217 6.03 -13.58 -1.86
N GLU A 218 5.71 -13.55 -3.12
CA GLU A 218 6.53 -14.19 -4.14
C GLU A 218 6.94 -13.18 -5.21
N MET A 219 8.24 -13.10 -5.43
CA MET A 219 8.80 -12.36 -6.55
C MET A 219 8.79 -13.25 -7.79
N VAL A 220 8.26 -12.73 -8.87
CA VAL A 220 8.16 -13.40 -10.17
C VAL A 220 8.89 -12.56 -11.21
N LEU A 221 9.86 -13.15 -11.86
CA LEU A 221 10.55 -12.53 -12.99
C LEU A 221 9.70 -12.71 -14.24
N MET A 222 9.41 -11.61 -14.93
CA MET A 222 8.78 -11.65 -16.25
C MET A 222 9.86 -11.88 -17.32
N ASN A 223 9.54 -12.71 -18.31
CA ASN A 223 10.39 -12.79 -19.48
C ASN A 223 10.31 -11.43 -20.23
N ASP A 224 11.45 -10.83 -20.54
CA ASP A 224 11.58 -9.62 -21.36
C ASP A 224 10.92 -8.33 -20.81
N SER A 225 10.63 -8.28 -19.51
CA SER A 225 10.02 -7.11 -18.87
C SER A 225 10.62 -6.85 -17.48
N GLY A 226 9.77 -6.65 -16.48
CA GLY A 226 10.16 -6.32 -15.10
C GLY A 226 10.01 -7.47 -14.13
N VAL A 227 9.98 -7.10 -12.88
CA VAL A 227 9.81 -7.97 -11.72
C VAL A 227 8.45 -7.70 -11.07
N LEU A 228 7.68 -8.74 -10.84
CA LEU A 228 6.39 -8.65 -10.15
C LEU A 228 6.51 -9.18 -8.73
N ILE A 229 5.93 -8.46 -7.75
CA ILE A 229 5.84 -8.89 -6.37
C ILE A 229 4.37 -8.99 -5.99
N ASP A 230 3.86 -10.21 -5.79
CA ASP A 230 2.52 -10.41 -5.22
C ASP A 230 2.58 -10.26 -3.69
N THR A 231 1.65 -9.50 -3.15
CA THR A 231 1.52 -9.30 -1.70
C THR A 231 0.23 -9.92 -1.18
N PRO A 232 0.17 -11.25 -1.02
CA PRO A 232 -1.00 -11.93 -0.50
C PRO A 232 -1.26 -11.56 0.95
N GLY A 233 -2.54 -11.52 1.34
CA GLY A 233 -2.93 -11.32 2.75
C GLY A 233 -2.77 -9.90 3.27
N VAL A 234 -2.49 -8.92 2.44
CA VAL A 234 -2.52 -7.50 2.81
C VAL A 234 -3.98 -7.04 2.82
N ARG A 235 -4.76 -7.54 3.79
CA ARG A 235 -6.21 -7.29 3.90
C ARG A 235 -6.53 -5.85 4.26
N GLU A 236 -5.70 -5.26 5.10
CA GLU A 236 -5.82 -3.87 5.52
C GLU A 236 -4.43 -3.29 5.66
N PHE A 237 -4.07 -2.40 4.76
CA PHE A 237 -3.00 -1.47 5.05
C PHE A 237 -3.55 -0.53 6.14
N GLY A 238 -3.16 -0.76 7.39
CA GLY A 238 -3.21 0.31 8.35
C GLY A 238 -2.31 1.41 7.80
N LEU A 239 -2.86 2.59 7.58
CA LEU A 239 -2.09 3.74 7.13
C LEU A 239 -0.90 3.94 8.07
N VAL A 240 0.27 3.83 7.51
CA VAL A 240 1.50 4.32 8.12
C VAL A 240 1.82 5.60 7.38
N ILE A 241 1.28 6.70 7.82
CA ILE A 241 1.60 8.02 7.26
C ILE A 241 2.51 8.69 8.27
N ASP A 242 3.72 8.93 7.89
CA ASP A 242 4.70 9.67 8.68
C ASP A 242 4.55 11.18 8.46
N ASN A 243 4.10 11.58 7.24
CA ASN A 243 3.88 12.97 6.89
C ASN A 243 2.39 13.25 6.58
N PRO A 244 1.66 14.03 7.42
CA PRO A 244 0.28 14.43 7.14
C PRO A 244 0.11 15.26 5.86
N ASP A 245 1.17 15.90 5.36
CA ASP A 245 1.13 16.76 4.16
C ASP A 245 0.94 15.92 2.89
N SER A 246 1.45 14.68 2.87
CA SER A 246 1.22 13.73 1.77
C SER A 246 -0.27 13.46 1.51
N LEU A 247 -1.10 13.50 2.57
CA LEU A 247 -2.56 13.38 2.45
C LEU A 247 -3.18 14.57 1.70
N ALA A 248 -2.67 15.78 1.96
CA ALA A 248 -3.18 16.99 1.35
C ALA A 248 -2.85 17.03 -0.15
N GLU A 249 -1.65 16.56 -0.53
CA GLU A 249 -1.23 16.47 -1.93
C GLU A 249 -2.10 15.50 -2.72
N VAL A 250 -2.25 14.24 -2.23
CA VAL A 250 -3.01 13.19 -2.91
C VAL A 250 -4.48 13.56 -3.12
N LEU A 251 -5.05 14.34 -2.21
CA LEU A 251 -6.46 14.73 -2.25
C LEU A 251 -6.69 16.16 -2.76
N GLU A 252 -5.67 16.76 -3.43
CA GLU A 252 -5.74 18.11 -3.99
C GLU A 252 -6.11 19.20 -2.96
N ILE A 253 -5.88 18.92 -1.68
CA ILE A 253 -6.13 19.87 -0.57
C ILE A 253 -5.00 20.89 -0.48
N SER A 254 -3.77 20.51 -0.85
CA SER A 254 -2.57 21.36 -0.83
C SER A 254 -2.77 22.65 -1.62
N ASP A 255 -3.42 22.59 -2.77
CA ASP A 255 -3.64 23.72 -3.66
C ASP A 255 -4.41 24.87 -2.96
N TYR A 256 -5.28 24.52 -2.04
CA TYR A 256 -6.05 25.47 -1.22
C TYR A 256 -5.36 25.78 0.11
N ALA A 257 -4.66 24.79 0.69
CA ALA A 257 -4.06 24.88 2.02
C ALA A 257 -3.02 26.00 2.13
N GLU A 258 -2.25 26.25 1.06
CA GLU A 258 -1.25 27.31 0.98
C GLU A 258 -1.87 28.72 1.12
N SER A 259 -3.13 28.88 0.73
CA SER A 259 -3.89 30.14 0.83
C SER A 259 -4.58 30.34 2.17
N CYS A 260 -4.43 29.42 3.14
CA CYS A 260 -5.02 29.58 4.47
C CYS A 260 -4.36 30.72 5.25
N ARG A 261 -5.18 31.42 6.06
CA ARG A 261 -4.71 32.49 6.94
C ARG A 261 -3.64 32.03 7.93
N PHE A 262 -3.73 30.80 8.42
CA PHE A 262 -2.80 30.22 9.41
C PHE A 262 -1.99 29.10 8.78
N LYS A 263 -0.67 29.10 8.99
CA LYS A 263 0.24 28.05 8.49
C LYS A 263 0.00 26.68 9.10
N ASP A 264 -0.53 26.62 10.32
CA ASP A 264 -0.88 25.38 11.04
C ASP A 264 -2.39 25.07 10.99
N CYS A 265 -3.09 25.59 9.96
CA CYS A 265 -4.52 25.38 9.76
C CYS A 265 -4.86 23.88 9.70
N LYS A 266 -5.86 23.49 10.46
CA LYS A 266 -6.34 22.10 10.48
C LYS A 266 -7.51 21.86 9.54
N HIS A 267 -7.97 22.90 8.86
CA HIS A 267 -9.07 22.86 7.91
C HIS A 267 -10.37 22.27 8.49
N ILE A 268 -10.67 22.56 9.77
CA ILE A 268 -11.88 22.04 10.44
C ILE A 268 -12.88 23.16 10.68
N ASN A 269 -12.45 24.26 11.32
CA ASN A 269 -13.31 25.39 11.72
C ASN A 269 -12.54 26.70 11.85
N GLU A 270 -11.32 26.78 11.36
CA GLU A 270 -10.48 27.96 11.48
C GLU A 270 -11.00 29.11 10.60
N PRO A 271 -11.08 30.34 11.12
CA PRO A 271 -11.50 31.50 10.35
C PRO A 271 -10.46 31.86 9.28
N GLY A 272 -10.91 32.07 8.03
CA GLY A 272 -10.02 32.33 6.89
C GLY A 272 -9.30 31.08 6.39
N CYS A 273 -9.95 29.91 6.53
CA CYS A 273 -9.48 28.66 5.94
C CYS A 273 -9.91 28.55 4.48
N ALA A 274 -8.96 28.63 3.55
CA ALA A 274 -9.24 28.57 2.12
C ALA A 274 -9.79 27.20 1.67
N VAL A 275 -9.40 26.11 2.34
CA VAL A 275 -9.97 24.78 2.09
C VAL A 275 -11.47 24.75 2.42
N LEU A 276 -11.91 25.32 3.54
CA LEU A 276 -13.34 25.40 3.87
C LEU A 276 -14.10 26.32 2.92
N GLU A 277 -13.49 27.40 2.46
CA GLU A 277 -14.08 28.28 1.45
C GLU A 277 -14.26 27.54 0.12
N ALA A 278 -13.26 26.77 -0.32
CA ALA A 278 -13.35 25.95 -1.52
C ALA A 278 -14.47 24.90 -1.44
N VAL A 279 -14.61 24.26 -0.29
CA VAL A 279 -15.72 23.30 -0.03
C VAL A 279 -17.07 24.01 -0.06
N ASN A 280 -17.21 25.16 0.62
CA ASN A 280 -18.46 25.90 0.71
C ASN A 280 -18.90 26.50 -0.63
N SER A 281 -17.94 26.87 -1.49
CA SER A 281 -18.21 27.36 -2.84
C SER A 281 -18.44 26.24 -3.87
N GLY A 282 -18.24 24.96 -3.48
CA GLY A 282 -18.40 23.80 -4.35
C GLY A 282 -17.25 23.58 -5.34
N VAL A 283 -16.15 24.33 -5.20
CA VAL A 283 -14.93 24.16 -6.03
C VAL A 283 -14.19 22.87 -5.61
N LEU A 284 -14.14 22.59 -4.32
CA LEU A 284 -13.64 21.32 -3.78
C LEU A 284 -14.82 20.42 -3.38
N ASP A 285 -14.87 19.20 -3.93
CA ASP A 285 -15.93 18.25 -3.59
C ASP A 285 -15.90 17.92 -2.10
N TYR A 286 -17.05 18.06 -1.45
CA TYR A 286 -17.22 17.70 -0.03
C TYR A 286 -16.83 16.25 0.27
N LYS A 287 -17.01 15.31 -0.68
CA LYS A 287 -16.63 13.90 -0.50
C LYS A 287 -15.11 13.74 -0.37
N VAL A 288 -14.34 14.48 -1.18
CA VAL A 288 -12.87 14.49 -1.12
C VAL A 288 -12.40 15.09 0.20
N TYR A 289 -12.97 16.21 0.61
CA TYR A 289 -12.68 16.83 1.92
C TYR A 289 -13.04 15.91 3.09
N ALA A 290 -14.18 15.24 3.05
CA ALA A 290 -14.58 14.29 4.10
C ALA A 290 -13.62 13.07 4.15
N SER A 291 -13.12 12.61 3.01
CA SER A 291 -12.10 11.57 2.91
C SER A 291 -10.79 12.02 3.56
N TYR A 292 -10.33 13.22 3.24
CA TYR A 292 -9.15 13.83 3.85
C TYR A 292 -9.24 13.88 5.38
N LEU A 293 -10.34 14.39 5.92
CA LEU A 293 -10.51 14.46 7.37
C LEU A 293 -10.50 13.09 8.05
N LYS A 294 -11.07 12.08 7.38
CA LYS A 294 -11.09 10.71 7.90
C LYS A 294 -9.70 10.10 7.89
N LEU A 295 -8.99 10.18 6.76
CA LEU A 295 -7.63 9.64 6.63
C LEU A 295 -6.66 10.34 7.59
N ARG A 296 -6.79 11.66 7.76
CA ARG A 296 -5.99 12.42 8.73
C ARG A 296 -6.25 12.01 10.18
N ARG A 297 -7.50 11.69 10.56
CA ARG A 297 -7.82 11.15 11.89
C ARG A 297 -7.20 9.77 12.07
N GLU A 298 -7.25 8.92 11.05
CA GLU A 298 -6.62 7.60 11.05
C GLU A 298 -5.10 7.73 11.23
N ALA A 299 -4.44 8.57 10.42
CA ALA A 299 -3.01 8.85 10.50
C ALA A 299 -2.61 9.32 11.90
N TRP A 300 -3.33 10.32 12.44
CA TRP A 300 -3.08 10.80 13.80
C TRP A 300 -3.23 9.68 14.85
N HIS A 301 -4.28 8.86 14.73
CA HIS A 301 -4.49 7.75 15.68
C HIS A 301 -3.35 6.75 15.68
N PHE A 302 -2.65 6.62 14.57
CA PHE A 302 -1.54 5.68 14.42
C PHE A 302 -0.19 6.27 14.82
N SER A 303 0.06 7.55 14.58
CA SER A 303 1.30 8.23 14.95
C SER A 303 1.32 8.71 16.41
N ALA A 304 0.15 9.02 16.99
CA ALA A 304 0.06 9.54 18.35
C ALA A 304 0.49 8.50 19.39
N SER A 305 1.31 8.96 20.32
CA SER A 305 1.71 8.18 21.49
C SER A 305 0.51 7.84 22.40
N GLU A 306 0.64 6.79 23.20
CA GLU A 306 -0.40 6.43 24.19
C GLU A 306 -0.74 7.58 25.16
N HIS A 307 0.26 8.42 25.47
CA HIS A 307 0.07 9.60 26.31
C HIS A 307 -0.81 10.65 25.62
N GLU A 308 -0.58 10.92 24.35
CA GLU A 308 -1.37 11.87 23.55
C GLU A 308 -2.80 11.39 23.34
N LYS A 309 -2.98 10.08 23.09
CA LYS A 309 -4.31 9.46 22.99
C LYS A 309 -5.09 9.62 24.28
N ARG A 310 -4.49 9.30 25.43
CA ARG A 310 -5.10 9.48 26.75
C ARG A 310 -5.41 10.95 27.06
N LYS A 311 -4.54 11.88 26.66
CA LYS A 311 -4.78 13.32 26.83
C LYS A 311 -5.99 13.79 26.03
N LYS A 312 -6.12 13.35 24.78
CA LYS A 312 -7.25 13.68 23.90
C LYS A 312 -8.56 13.06 24.42
N GLU A 313 -8.52 11.83 24.90
CA GLU A 313 -9.66 11.12 25.47
C GLU A 313 -10.17 11.82 26.74
N LYS A 314 -9.26 12.22 27.64
CA LYS A 314 -9.60 13.03 28.83
C LYS A 314 -10.21 14.38 28.46
N SER A 315 -9.68 15.06 27.42
CA SER A 315 -10.24 16.35 26.97
C SER A 315 -11.65 16.17 26.39
N PHE A 316 -11.86 15.08 25.63
CA PHE A 316 -13.18 14.75 25.08
C PHE A 316 -14.20 14.41 26.17
N THR A 317 -13.80 13.62 27.18
CA THR A 317 -14.67 13.28 28.34
C THR A 317 -15.11 14.53 29.09
N LYS A 318 -14.18 15.46 29.34
CA LYS A 318 -14.51 16.75 29.97
C LYS A 318 -15.52 17.55 29.14
N LEU A 319 -15.31 17.62 27.80
CA LEU A 319 -16.24 18.35 26.93
C LEU A 319 -17.65 17.72 26.94
N VAL A 320 -17.73 16.39 26.93
CA VAL A 320 -19.00 15.65 27.02
C VAL A 320 -19.71 15.93 28.37
N GLU A 321 -18.95 15.95 29.46
CA GLU A 321 -19.49 16.29 30.79
C GLU A 321 -20.01 17.73 30.85
N GLU A 322 -19.26 18.69 30.29
CA GLU A 322 -19.70 20.10 30.22
C GLU A 322 -20.97 20.24 29.38
N VAL A 323 -21.09 19.55 28.25
CA VAL A 323 -22.31 19.59 27.41
C VAL A 323 -23.50 18.95 28.13
N LYS A 324 -23.28 17.83 28.87
CA LYS A 324 -24.32 17.18 29.66
C LYS A 324 -24.80 18.11 30.79
N ASN A 325 -23.88 18.75 31.50
CA ASN A 325 -24.21 19.68 32.58
C ASN A 325 -24.95 20.93 32.08
N ARG A 326 -24.61 21.46 30.90
CA ARG A 326 -25.34 22.57 30.26
C ARG A 326 -26.77 22.18 29.85
N LYS A 327 -26.99 20.91 29.45
CA LYS A 327 -28.33 20.39 29.12
C LYS A 327 -29.17 20.08 30.35
N ALA A 328 -28.55 19.72 31.49
CA ALA A 328 -29.26 19.44 32.74
C ALA A 328 -29.67 20.73 33.49
N ASN A 329 -29.02 21.87 33.20
CA ASN A 329 -29.30 23.19 33.78
C ASN A 329 -30.22 24.08 32.91
N ARG A 330 -30.82 23.51 31.87
CA ARG A 330 -31.89 24.07 31.04
C ARG A 330 -33.20 23.30 31.29
#